data_fa8668565c3066f4b94d84c75dac22ef
#
_entry.id   fa8668565c3066f4b94d84c75dac22ef
#
_cell.length_a   1.000
_cell.length_b   1.000
_cell.length_c   1.000
_cell.angle_alpha   90.00
_cell.angle_beta   90.00
_cell.angle_gamma   90.00
#
_symmetry.space_group_name_H-M   'P 1'
#
loop_
_entity.id
_entity.type
_entity.pdbx_description
1 polymer ?
#
loop_
_entity_poly.entity_id
_entity_poly.type
_entity_poly.pdbx_seq_one_letter_code
_entity_poly.pdbx_strand_id
1 'polypeptide(L)'
;MKRTTLFAIFLPLLAVCTGVFLTSAEDPHQKFKGDDAAMMRWLMGELCTEEGVYFTGSGNCVNCHAPDPDGEALVDENGHTVSPVVDWQATMMANSARDPFWKAKVAHEGLVNPEHRESIENVCTACHAPQGFHEAHLTGTAGPNGYTMADLADDALGLDGVGCAACHTIDDINLAGRSNGDLPINPENVAWGGFENPWDGLMSGQTGFIPVYGEHMRNSEVCASCH
;
A
#
# COMPACT_ATOMS: atom_id res chain seq x y z
N MET A 1 -28.98 -35.79 48.11
CA MET A 1 -29.71 -35.29 46.92
C MET A 1 -29.41 -33.83 46.72
N LYS A 2 -28.51 -33.43 45.79
CA LYS A 2 -28.27 -32.06 45.23
C LYS A 2 -26.94 -32.02 44.47
N ARG A 3 -26.81 -32.81 43.41
CA ARG A 3 -25.63 -32.77 42.51
C ARG A 3 -25.94 -32.84 41.00
N THR A 4 -27.20 -32.81 40.60
CA THR A 4 -27.60 -33.03 39.21
C THR A 4 -28.06 -31.77 38.46
N THR A 5 -28.14 -30.61 39.10
CA THR A 5 -28.66 -29.40 38.45
C THR A 5 -27.57 -28.44 37.91
N LEU A 6 -26.29 -28.65 38.22
CA LEU A 6 -25.23 -27.78 37.75
C LEU A 6 -24.71 -28.15 36.32
N PHE A 7 -24.90 -29.41 35.91
CA PHE A 7 -24.41 -29.88 34.62
C PHE A 7 -25.28 -29.45 33.42
N ALA A 8 -26.57 -29.17 33.66
CA ALA A 8 -27.51 -28.83 32.59
C ALA A 8 -27.41 -27.37 32.13
N ILE A 9 -26.76 -26.47 32.91
CA ILE A 9 -26.62 -25.05 32.56
C ILE A 9 -25.33 -24.80 31.77
N PHE A 10 -24.30 -25.63 31.97
CA PHE A 10 -23.01 -25.44 31.26
C PHE A 10 -23.03 -25.97 29.80
N LEU A 11 -23.86 -26.97 29.47
CA LEU A 11 -23.91 -27.53 28.13
C LEU A 11 -24.45 -26.55 27.06
N PRO A 12 -25.55 -25.78 27.33
CA PRO A 12 -26.02 -24.80 26.34
C PRO A 12 -25.10 -23.59 26.19
N LEU A 13 -24.36 -23.19 27.28
CA LEU A 13 -23.40 -22.10 27.16
C LEU A 13 -22.17 -22.46 26.30
N LEU A 14 -21.72 -23.71 26.39
CA LEU A 14 -20.63 -24.22 25.55
C LEU A 14 -21.04 -24.29 24.07
N ALA A 15 -22.28 -24.70 23.81
CA ALA A 15 -22.83 -24.78 22.46
C ALA A 15 -23.02 -23.39 21.82
N VAL A 16 -23.34 -22.36 22.61
CA VAL A 16 -23.44 -20.98 22.10
C VAL A 16 -22.04 -20.39 21.83
N CYS A 17 -21.06 -20.66 22.69
CA CYS A 17 -19.68 -20.20 22.45
C CYS A 17 -19.04 -20.89 21.23
N THR A 18 -19.26 -22.19 21.04
CA THR A 18 -18.73 -22.89 19.86
C THR A 18 -19.49 -22.51 18.58
N GLY A 19 -20.79 -22.19 18.66
CA GLY A 19 -21.58 -21.71 17.53
C GLY A 19 -21.11 -20.33 17.04
N VAL A 20 -20.76 -19.43 17.94
CA VAL A 20 -20.26 -18.09 17.60
C VAL A 20 -18.86 -18.14 16.97
N PHE A 21 -18.00 -19.09 17.39
CA PHE A 21 -16.68 -19.27 16.79
C PHE A 21 -16.71 -19.93 15.39
N LEU A 22 -17.78 -20.68 15.07
CA LEU A 22 -17.91 -21.35 13.76
C LEU A 22 -18.61 -20.50 12.70
N THR A 23 -19.22 -19.37 13.07
CA THR A 23 -19.90 -18.48 12.10
C THR A 23 -19.09 -17.26 11.72
N SER A 24 -17.88 -17.05 12.28
CA SER A 24 -17.06 -15.86 12.00
C SER A 24 -15.84 -16.12 11.12
N ALA A 25 -15.70 -17.31 10.53
CA ALA A 25 -14.77 -17.51 9.43
C ALA A 25 -15.53 -17.23 8.13
N GLU A 26 -15.83 -15.97 7.87
CA GLU A 26 -16.12 -15.55 6.51
C GLU A 26 -14.88 -15.88 5.68
N ASP A 27 -15.12 -16.59 4.56
CA ASP A 27 -14.09 -16.92 3.60
C ASP A 27 -13.44 -15.59 3.15
N PRO A 28 -12.11 -15.39 3.36
CA PRO A 28 -11.43 -14.18 2.91
C PRO A 28 -11.50 -13.99 1.37
N HIS A 29 -11.95 -15.01 0.64
CA HIS A 29 -12.23 -15.00 -0.80
C HIS A 29 -13.73 -14.90 -1.10
N GLN A 30 -14.54 -14.30 -0.21
CA GLN A 30 -15.96 -14.12 -0.46
C GLN A 30 -16.17 -13.45 -1.82
N LYS A 31 -16.94 -14.09 -2.70
CA LYS A 31 -17.30 -13.53 -4.00
C LYS A 31 -17.88 -12.13 -3.81
N PHE A 32 -17.30 -11.16 -4.47
CA PHE A 32 -17.90 -9.85 -4.61
C PHE A 32 -19.29 -10.03 -5.21
N LYS A 33 -20.32 -9.85 -4.41
CA LYS A 33 -21.73 -9.90 -4.82
C LYS A 33 -22.40 -8.60 -4.42
N GLY A 34 -22.73 -7.82 -5.42
CA GLY A 34 -23.87 -6.92 -5.38
C GLY A 34 -23.72 -5.55 -4.76
N ASP A 35 -22.60 -5.21 -4.10
CA ASP A 35 -22.32 -3.84 -3.63
C ASP A 35 -20.94 -3.31 -4.09
N ASP A 36 -20.44 -3.89 -5.17
CA ASP A 36 -19.12 -3.59 -5.72
C ASP A 36 -19.01 -2.12 -6.14
N ALA A 37 -20.09 -1.54 -6.65
CA ALA A 37 -20.16 -0.12 -6.96
C ALA A 37 -20.09 0.79 -5.71
N ALA A 38 -20.56 0.32 -4.56
CA ALA A 38 -20.42 1.05 -3.30
C ALA A 38 -18.99 0.94 -2.75
N MET A 39 -18.40 -0.25 -2.85
CA MET A 39 -17.00 -0.45 -2.49
C MET A 39 -16.08 0.33 -3.43
N MET A 40 -16.33 0.32 -4.74
CA MET A 40 -15.57 1.12 -5.71
C MET A 40 -15.64 2.61 -5.41
N ARG A 41 -16.83 3.14 -5.08
CA ARG A 41 -16.98 4.54 -4.66
C ARG A 41 -16.22 4.84 -3.37
N TRP A 42 -16.21 3.90 -2.42
CA TRP A 42 -15.45 4.03 -1.18
C TRP A 42 -13.93 4.01 -1.45
N LEU A 43 -13.44 3.04 -2.23
CA LEU A 43 -12.03 2.96 -2.63
C LEU A 43 -11.56 4.24 -3.33
N MET A 44 -12.33 4.74 -4.31
CA MET A 44 -12.00 5.95 -5.05
C MET A 44 -12.04 7.22 -4.20
N GLY A 45 -12.86 7.25 -3.13
CA GLY A 45 -12.99 8.40 -2.23
C GLY A 45 -11.94 8.46 -1.12
N GLU A 46 -11.28 7.34 -0.82
CA GLU A 46 -10.35 7.22 0.33
C GLU A 46 -8.88 7.17 -0.10
N LEU A 47 -8.60 6.83 -1.36
CA LEU A 47 -7.22 6.74 -1.86
C LEU A 47 -6.73 8.08 -2.39
N CYS A 48 -5.42 8.31 -2.23
CA CYS A 48 -4.76 9.51 -2.73
C CYS A 48 -4.89 9.63 -4.26
N THR A 49 -5.31 10.80 -4.74
CA THR A 49 -5.38 11.15 -6.18
C THR A 49 -4.46 12.32 -6.53
N GLU A 50 -3.59 12.74 -5.61
CA GLU A 50 -2.60 13.78 -5.86
C GLU A 50 -1.61 13.34 -6.95
N GLU A 51 -1.18 14.30 -7.77
CA GLU A 51 -0.20 14.10 -8.83
C GLU A 51 1.04 14.94 -8.52
N GLY A 52 2.19 14.30 -8.46
CA GLY A 52 3.51 14.92 -8.40
C GLY A 52 4.18 14.98 -9.78
N VAL A 53 5.46 15.28 -9.79
CA VAL A 53 6.30 15.25 -11.01
C VAL A 53 6.72 13.82 -11.35
N TYR A 54 7.04 13.03 -10.33
CA TYR A 54 7.56 11.66 -10.46
C TYR A 54 6.57 10.59 -10.01
N PHE A 55 5.60 10.95 -9.19
CA PHE A 55 4.65 10.00 -8.59
C PHE A 55 3.21 10.44 -8.78
N THR A 56 2.33 9.46 -8.72
CA THR A 56 0.89 9.66 -8.66
C THR A 56 0.31 8.84 -7.50
N GLY A 57 -0.70 9.35 -6.84
CA GLY A 57 -1.40 8.63 -5.79
C GLY A 57 -2.12 7.39 -6.31
N SER A 58 -2.20 6.37 -5.46
CA SER A 58 -2.76 5.05 -5.82
C SER A 58 -4.23 5.11 -6.25
N GLY A 59 -4.97 6.17 -5.87
CA GLY A 59 -6.34 6.42 -6.32
C GLY A 59 -6.47 6.61 -7.84
N ASN A 60 -5.42 7.10 -8.51
CA ASN A 60 -5.42 7.24 -9.97
C ASN A 60 -5.30 5.91 -10.71
N CYS A 61 -4.85 4.84 -10.02
CA CYS A 61 -4.75 3.49 -10.56
C CYS A 61 -6.06 2.69 -10.45
N VAL A 62 -6.94 3.09 -9.54
CA VAL A 62 -8.20 2.40 -9.21
C VAL A 62 -9.11 2.22 -10.41
N ASN A 63 -9.19 3.23 -11.29
CA ASN A 63 -10.10 3.21 -12.43
C ASN A 63 -9.93 1.98 -13.36
N CYS A 64 -8.73 1.41 -13.40
CA CYS A 64 -8.42 0.27 -14.27
C CYS A 64 -7.96 -0.97 -13.48
N HIS A 65 -7.45 -0.79 -12.25
CA HIS A 65 -6.84 -1.86 -11.45
C HIS A 65 -7.66 -2.29 -10.23
N ALA A 66 -8.83 -1.68 -9.99
CA ALA A 66 -9.79 -2.15 -9.00
C ALA A 66 -10.67 -3.30 -9.54
N PRO A 67 -11.44 -3.98 -8.68
CA PRO A 67 -12.36 -5.02 -9.12
C PRO A 67 -13.36 -4.48 -10.14
N ASP A 68 -13.58 -5.23 -11.21
CA ASP A 68 -14.64 -4.93 -12.17
C ASP A 68 -16.00 -5.15 -11.52
N PRO A 69 -16.92 -4.17 -11.57
CA PRO A 69 -18.26 -4.29 -11.00
C PRO A 69 -19.09 -5.44 -11.60
N ASP A 70 -18.85 -5.75 -12.87
CA ASP A 70 -19.55 -6.82 -13.58
C ASP A 70 -18.90 -8.20 -13.35
N GLY A 71 -17.71 -8.24 -12.75
CA GLY A 71 -16.98 -9.46 -12.44
C GLY A 71 -16.40 -10.17 -13.67
N GLU A 72 -16.14 -9.42 -14.74
CA GLU A 72 -15.58 -9.95 -15.99
C GLU A 72 -14.05 -9.80 -16.05
N ALA A 73 -13.50 -8.75 -15.40
CA ALA A 73 -12.07 -8.48 -15.35
C ALA A 73 -11.55 -8.52 -13.90
N LEU A 74 -10.24 -8.78 -13.75
CA LEU A 74 -9.55 -8.88 -12.45
C LEU A 74 -10.21 -9.88 -11.48
N VAL A 75 -10.69 -10.97 -12.03
CA VAL A 75 -11.23 -12.11 -11.30
C VAL A 75 -10.55 -13.40 -11.74
N ASP A 76 -10.38 -14.34 -10.82
CA ASP A 76 -9.88 -15.67 -11.11
C ASP A 76 -10.98 -16.58 -11.73
N GLU A 77 -10.62 -17.81 -12.04
CA GLU A 77 -11.53 -18.83 -12.59
C GLU A 77 -12.69 -19.20 -11.65
N ASN A 78 -12.60 -18.87 -10.37
CA ASN A 78 -13.64 -19.10 -9.35
C ASN A 78 -14.51 -17.85 -9.13
N GLY A 79 -14.16 -16.72 -9.78
CA GLY A 79 -14.81 -15.44 -9.63
C GLY A 79 -14.40 -14.68 -8.37
N HIS A 80 -13.21 -14.98 -7.81
CA HIS A 80 -12.61 -14.17 -6.75
C HIS A 80 -11.85 -13.01 -7.38
N THR A 81 -11.88 -11.84 -6.72
CA THR A 81 -11.09 -10.71 -7.18
C THR A 81 -9.58 -11.01 -7.07
N VAL A 82 -8.85 -10.63 -8.11
CA VAL A 82 -7.39 -10.58 -8.15
C VAL A 82 -6.92 -9.15 -8.43
N SER A 83 -7.68 -8.18 -7.94
CA SER A 83 -7.39 -6.76 -8.09
C SER A 83 -6.16 -6.38 -7.27
N PRO A 84 -5.10 -5.86 -7.91
CA PRO A 84 -3.90 -5.43 -7.19
C PRO A 84 -4.18 -4.30 -6.19
N VAL A 85 -5.19 -3.48 -6.42
CA VAL A 85 -5.57 -2.40 -5.51
C VAL A 85 -6.14 -2.96 -4.20
N VAL A 86 -7.04 -3.94 -4.30
CA VAL A 86 -7.66 -4.57 -3.10
C VAL A 86 -6.60 -5.30 -2.29
N ASP A 87 -5.74 -6.07 -2.96
CA ASP A 87 -4.68 -6.82 -2.29
C ASP A 87 -3.67 -5.88 -1.62
N TRP A 88 -3.23 -4.83 -2.32
CA TRP A 88 -2.29 -3.84 -1.79
C TRP A 88 -2.86 -3.06 -0.60
N GLN A 89 -4.10 -2.58 -0.70
CA GLN A 89 -4.72 -1.69 0.30
C GLN A 89 -4.76 -2.30 1.70
N ALA A 90 -4.87 -3.63 1.79
CA ALA A 90 -4.87 -4.36 3.06
C ALA A 90 -3.45 -4.59 3.62
N THR A 91 -2.39 -4.24 2.89
CA THR A 91 -1.01 -4.51 3.30
C THR A 91 -0.45 -3.46 4.25
N MET A 92 0.63 -3.84 4.95
CA MET A 92 1.44 -2.90 5.72
C MET A 92 2.12 -1.84 4.83
N MET A 93 2.36 -2.13 3.56
CA MET A 93 2.93 -1.17 2.60
C MET A 93 1.99 0.02 2.37
N ALA A 94 0.72 -0.24 2.06
CA ALA A 94 -0.29 0.80 1.90
C ALA A 94 -0.49 1.66 3.15
N ASN A 95 -0.22 1.09 4.32
CA ASN A 95 -0.45 1.73 5.61
C ASN A 95 0.84 2.23 6.29
N SER A 96 2.00 2.09 5.64
CA SER A 96 3.32 2.34 6.24
C SER A 96 3.48 3.76 6.80
N ALA A 97 3.01 4.78 6.08
CA ALA A 97 3.08 6.18 6.50
C ALA A 97 2.04 6.56 7.58
N ARG A 98 0.99 5.74 7.75
CA ARG A 98 -0.11 5.99 8.69
C ARG A 98 -0.01 5.14 9.95
N ASP A 99 0.85 4.14 9.96
CA ASP A 99 1.00 3.19 11.07
C ASP A 99 1.29 3.93 12.40
N PRO A 100 0.41 3.82 13.40
CA PRO A 100 0.59 4.50 14.68
C PRO A 100 1.78 3.97 15.48
N PHE A 101 2.15 2.70 15.31
CA PHE A 101 3.32 2.13 15.98
C PHE A 101 4.61 2.71 15.42
N TRP A 102 4.75 2.79 14.09
CA TRP A 102 5.88 3.44 13.44
C TRP A 102 5.97 4.92 13.86
N LYS A 103 4.88 5.68 13.80
CA LYS A 103 4.85 7.09 14.22
C LYS A 103 5.30 7.27 15.67
N ALA A 104 4.84 6.40 16.57
CA ALA A 104 5.26 6.42 17.97
C ALA A 104 6.77 6.12 18.13
N LYS A 105 7.30 5.17 17.31
CA LYS A 105 8.73 4.86 17.33
C LYS A 105 9.56 6.02 16.82
N VAL A 106 9.20 6.67 15.72
CA VAL A 106 9.89 7.86 15.21
C VAL A 106 9.88 8.98 16.25
N ALA A 107 8.74 9.25 16.87
CA ALA A 107 8.63 10.23 17.94
C ALA A 107 9.54 9.90 19.14
N HIS A 108 9.60 8.63 19.54
CA HIS A 108 10.50 8.17 20.61
C HIS A 108 11.97 8.38 20.25
N GLU A 109 12.39 8.03 19.03
CA GLU A 109 13.77 8.24 18.57
C GLU A 109 14.16 9.73 18.59
N GLY A 110 13.24 10.62 18.18
CA GLY A 110 13.45 12.05 18.22
C GLY A 110 13.51 12.62 19.65
N LEU A 111 12.87 11.98 20.63
CA LEU A 111 12.98 12.34 22.06
C LEU A 111 14.32 11.89 22.67
N VAL A 112 14.81 10.72 22.28
CA VAL A 112 16.07 10.16 22.76
C VAL A 112 17.27 10.86 22.13
N ASN A 113 17.14 11.30 20.87
CA ASN A 113 18.20 11.93 20.08
C ASN A 113 17.75 13.30 19.55
N PRO A 114 17.51 14.30 20.39
CA PRO A 114 16.86 15.55 19.98
C PRO A 114 17.65 16.35 18.95
N GLU A 115 19.00 16.31 19.01
CA GLU A 115 19.87 16.97 18.02
C GLU A 115 19.93 16.30 16.66
N HIS A 116 19.45 15.04 16.54
CA HIS A 116 19.41 14.27 15.29
C HIS A 116 17.99 13.99 14.81
N ARG A 117 16.98 14.56 15.47
CA ARG A 117 15.57 14.27 15.25
C ARG A 117 15.18 14.33 13.77
N GLU A 118 15.45 15.47 13.12
CA GLU A 118 15.03 15.68 11.73
C GLU A 118 15.77 14.75 10.76
N SER A 119 17.05 14.48 10.99
CA SER A 119 17.78 13.50 10.17
C SER A 119 17.26 12.06 10.36
N ILE A 120 16.83 11.70 11.57
CA ILE A 120 16.19 10.41 11.85
C ILE A 120 14.82 10.34 11.13
N GLU A 121 14.02 11.38 11.21
CA GLU A 121 12.73 11.48 10.53
C GLU A 121 12.90 11.34 9.02
N ASN A 122 13.90 12.04 8.43
CA ASN A 122 14.22 11.92 7.00
C ASN A 122 14.58 10.48 6.58
N VAL A 123 15.38 9.77 7.38
CA VAL A 123 15.72 8.37 7.10
C VAL A 123 14.50 7.44 7.22
N CYS A 124 13.66 7.66 8.22
CA CYS A 124 12.46 6.86 8.42
C CYS A 124 11.44 7.03 7.28
N THR A 125 11.25 8.27 6.83
CA THR A 125 10.28 8.59 5.75
C THR A 125 10.70 8.03 4.40
N ALA A 126 12.00 7.84 4.14
CA ALA A 126 12.50 7.25 2.89
C ALA A 126 11.91 5.86 2.58
N CYS A 127 11.61 5.06 3.62
CA CYS A 127 10.99 3.74 3.47
C CYS A 127 9.49 3.75 3.74
N HIS A 128 9.02 4.59 4.67
CA HIS A 128 7.61 4.56 5.11
C HIS A 128 6.69 5.50 4.34
N ALA A 129 7.26 6.52 3.68
CA ALA A 129 6.56 7.49 2.84
C ALA A 129 7.37 7.79 1.56
N PRO A 130 7.80 6.76 0.80
CA PRO A 130 8.78 6.92 -0.27
C PRO A 130 8.32 7.87 -1.38
N GLN A 131 7.03 7.93 -1.71
CA GLN A 131 6.54 8.84 -2.75
C GLN A 131 6.77 10.30 -2.35
N GLY A 132 6.33 10.74 -1.17
CA GLY A 132 6.57 12.09 -0.69
C GLY A 132 8.05 12.40 -0.50
N PHE A 133 8.80 11.46 0.09
CA PHE A 133 10.23 11.60 0.29
C PHE A 133 10.98 11.82 -1.03
N HIS A 134 10.82 10.94 -2.01
CA HIS A 134 11.52 11.03 -3.29
C HIS A 134 11.02 12.18 -4.15
N GLU A 135 9.71 12.46 -4.14
CA GLU A 135 9.15 13.64 -4.83
C GLU A 135 9.84 14.93 -4.32
N ALA A 136 9.89 15.12 -3.01
CA ALA A 136 10.48 16.31 -2.41
C ALA A 136 12.00 16.44 -2.71
N HIS A 137 12.74 15.32 -2.66
CA HIS A 137 14.18 15.35 -2.94
C HIS A 137 14.50 15.56 -4.42
N LEU A 138 13.77 14.90 -5.32
CA LEU A 138 14.00 15.00 -6.77
C LEU A 138 13.56 16.34 -7.35
N THR A 139 12.50 16.95 -6.81
CA THR A 139 12.04 18.30 -7.18
C THR A 139 12.83 19.41 -6.50
N GLY A 140 13.66 19.07 -5.50
CA GLY A 140 14.42 20.05 -4.73
C GLY A 140 13.58 20.87 -3.73
N THR A 141 12.40 20.38 -3.37
CA THR A 141 11.50 21.01 -2.39
C THR A 141 11.73 20.52 -0.97
N ALA A 142 12.50 19.45 -0.77
CA ALA A 142 12.91 19.01 0.54
C ALA A 142 13.64 20.10 1.30
N GLY A 143 13.32 20.26 2.60
CA GLY A 143 13.96 21.24 3.47
C GLY A 143 15.45 20.94 3.70
N PRO A 144 16.18 21.84 4.42
CA PRO A 144 17.60 21.68 4.70
C PRO A 144 17.94 20.42 5.50
N ASN A 145 16.97 19.87 6.21
CA ASN A 145 17.10 18.66 7.02
C ASN A 145 16.42 17.43 6.36
N GLY A 146 16.03 17.54 5.10
CA GLY A 146 15.37 16.53 4.31
C GLY A 146 13.84 16.58 4.45
N TYR A 147 13.19 15.43 4.27
CA TYR A 147 11.75 15.25 4.36
C TYR A 147 11.36 14.68 5.73
N THR A 148 10.70 15.50 6.55
CA THR A 148 10.45 15.24 7.97
C THR A 148 9.01 14.76 8.23
N MET A 149 8.71 14.39 9.49
CA MET A 149 7.34 14.06 9.90
C MET A 149 6.38 15.27 9.82
N ALA A 150 6.91 16.49 9.87
CA ALA A 150 6.10 17.70 9.70
C ALA A 150 5.69 17.85 8.22
N ASP A 151 6.61 17.59 7.29
CA ASP A 151 6.31 17.60 5.86
C ASP A 151 5.28 16.49 5.51
N LEU A 152 5.48 15.29 6.02
CA LEU A 152 4.58 14.15 5.83
C LEU A 152 3.14 14.42 6.31
N ALA A 153 2.97 15.22 7.36
CA ALA A 153 1.66 15.42 7.98
C ALA A 153 0.61 16.00 7.03
N ASP A 154 1.06 16.83 6.08
CA ASP A 154 0.20 17.54 5.12
C ASP A 154 0.44 17.08 3.66
N ASP A 155 1.25 16.05 3.45
CA ASP A 155 1.56 15.50 2.13
C ASP A 155 0.74 14.26 1.81
N ALA A 156 -0.24 14.39 0.93
CA ALA A 156 -1.12 13.28 0.55
C ALA A 156 -0.37 12.17 -0.21
N LEU A 157 0.63 12.51 -1.05
CA LEU A 157 1.48 11.50 -1.72
C LEU A 157 2.32 10.71 -0.70
N GLY A 158 2.90 11.39 0.27
CA GLY A 158 3.64 10.75 1.35
C GLY A 158 2.74 9.86 2.22
N LEU A 159 1.53 10.33 2.54
CA LEU A 159 0.53 9.59 3.32
C LEU A 159 -0.06 8.38 2.57
N ASP A 160 0.11 8.27 1.26
CA ASP A 160 -0.25 7.07 0.47
C ASP A 160 0.65 5.86 0.81
N GLY A 161 1.73 6.09 1.54
CA GLY A 161 2.66 5.06 1.99
C GLY A 161 3.53 4.53 0.87
N VAL A 162 3.79 3.21 0.85
CA VAL A 162 4.41 2.54 -0.29
C VAL A 162 3.30 2.25 -1.31
N GLY A 163 2.93 3.27 -2.07
CA GLY A 163 1.87 3.24 -3.06
C GLY A 163 2.27 2.51 -4.35
N CYS A 164 1.33 2.44 -5.29
CA CYS A 164 1.56 1.75 -6.56
C CYS A 164 2.76 2.36 -7.32
N ALA A 165 2.80 3.67 -7.46
CA ALA A 165 3.89 4.36 -8.14
C ALA A 165 5.23 4.21 -7.43
N ALA A 166 5.28 4.08 -6.10
CA ALA A 166 6.53 3.88 -5.36
C ALA A 166 7.33 2.68 -5.86
N CYS A 167 6.65 1.56 -6.17
CA CYS A 167 7.30 0.35 -6.70
C CYS A 167 7.44 0.40 -8.22
N HIS A 168 6.40 0.84 -8.93
CA HIS A 168 6.36 0.76 -10.39
C HIS A 168 7.26 1.79 -11.10
N THR A 169 7.82 2.78 -10.40
CA THR A 169 8.80 3.73 -10.94
C THR A 169 10.26 3.37 -10.66
N ILE A 170 10.53 2.27 -9.96
CA ILE A 170 11.88 1.82 -9.61
C ILE A 170 12.58 1.25 -10.85
N ASP A 171 13.70 1.86 -11.25
CA ASP A 171 14.55 1.37 -12.33
C ASP A 171 15.40 0.16 -11.91
N ASP A 172 15.83 -0.64 -12.90
CA ASP A 172 16.78 -1.75 -12.75
C ASP A 172 18.24 -1.24 -12.66
N ILE A 173 18.53 -0.38 -11.69
CA ILE A 173 19.86 0.18 -11.51
C ILE A 173 20.45 -0.22 -10.17
N ASN A 174 21.27 -1.29 -10.18
CA ASN A 174 22.00 -1.77 -9.01
C ASN A 174 21.11 -1.99 -7.76
N LEU A 175 19.95 -2.61 -7.95
CA LEU A 175 18.97 -2.82 -6.87
C LEU A 175 19.55 -3.57 -5.67
N ALA A 176 20.31 -4.64 -5.92
CA ALA A 176 20.94 -5.46 -4.87
C ALA A 176 21.98 -4.71 -4.04
N GLY A 177 22.48 -3.57 -4.50
CA GLY A 177 23.48 -2.74 -3.79
C GLY A 177 22.87 -1.57 -3.03
N ARG A 178 21.55 -1.38 -3.08
CA ARG A 178 20.86 -0.26 -2.44
C ARG A 178 20.34 -0.61 -1.06
N SER A 179 20.17 0.40 -0.23
CA SER A 179 19.68 0.27 1.15
C SER A 179 19.13 1.59 1.65
N ASN A 180 18.44 1.57 2.81
CA ASN A 180 17.94 2.78 3.50
C ASN A 180 16.96 3.62 2.67
N GLY A 181 16.15 2.96 1.83
CA GLY A 181 15.17 3.64 0.99
C GLY A 181 15.76 4.39 -0.21
N ASP A 182 17.01 4.10 -0.60
CA ASP A 182 17.62 4.63 -1.83
C ASP A 182 17.00 3.94 -3.05
N LEU A 183 15.91 4.49 -3.57
CA LEU A 183 15.21 3.99 -4.74
C LEU A 183 15.71 4.70 -6.02
N PRO A 184 16.10 3.95 -7.06
CA PRO A 184 16.45 4.53 -8.37
C PRO A 184 15.16 4.87 -9.14
N ILE A 185 14.58 6.02 -8.87
CA ILE A 185 13.33 6.44 -9.48
C ILE A 185 13.54 6.83 -10.93
N ASN A 186 12.72 6.29 -11.84
CA ASN A 186 12.72 6.63 -13.25
C ASN A 186 12.17 8.05 -13.48
N PRO A 187 12.92 8.94 -14.15
CA PRO A 187 12.48 10.31 -14.40
C PRO A 187 11.53 10.47 -15.59
N GLU A 188 11.26 9.41 -16.35
CA GLU A 188 10.53 9.48 -17.63
C GLU A 188 9.07 9.00 -17.52
N ASN A 189 8.51 8.95 -16.31
CA ASN A 189 7.15 8.46 -16.04
C ASN A 189 6.91 7.04 -16.60
N VAL A 190 7.89 6.16 -16.47
CA VAL A 190 7.75 4.75 -16.80
C VAL A 190 7.12 4.00 -15.61
N ALA A 191 6.12 3.17 -15.92
CA ALA A 191 5.58 2.20 -14.96
C ALA A 191 6.07 0.80 -15.32
N TRP A 192 7.07 0.32 -14.59
CA TRP A 192 7.60 -1.03 -14.77
C TRP A 192 6.62 -2.09 -14.32
N GLY A 193 6.45 -3.16 -15.10
CA GLY A 193 5.58 -4.29 -14.79
C GLY A 193 6.18 -5.62 -15.18
N GLY A 194 5.66 -6.72 -14.60
CA GLY A 194 6.16 -8.08 -14.86
C GLY A 194 5.58 -8.77 -16.10
N PHE A 195 4.74 -8.10 -16.89
CA PHE A 195 4.11 -8.67 -18.08
C PHE A 195 4.74 -8.13 -19.36
N GLU A 196 5.10 -9.03 -20.27
CA GLU A 196 5.62 -8.67 -21.58
C GLU A 196 4.53 -8.03 -22.46
N ASN A 197 4.93 -7.07 -23.29
CA ASN A 197 4.05 -6.37 -24.22
C ASN A 197 2.79 -5.73 -23.58
N PRO A 198 2.95 -4.88 -22.56
CA PRO A 198 1.81 -4.23 -21.94
C PRO A 198 1.10 -3.29 -22.92
N TRP A 199 -0.21 -3.08 -22.73
CA TRP A 199 -0.96 -2.08 -23.49
C TRP A 199 -0.69 -0.69 -22.92
N ASP A 200 -0.03 0.17 -23.71
CA ASP A 200 0.41 1.48 -23.27
C ASP A 200 -0.66 2.58 -23.41
N GLY A 201 -1.43 2.58 -24.48
CA GLY A 201 -2.26 3.72 -24.87
C GLY A 201 -3.32 4.15 -23.87
N LEU A 202 -3.97 3.20 -23.19
CA LEU A 202 -5.00 3.52 -22.20
C LEU A 202 -4.36 4.02 -20.89
N MET A 203 -3.35 3.34 -20.40
CA MET A 203 -2.69 3.69 -19.13
C MET A 203 -1.98 5.04 -19.26
N SER A 204 -1.18 5.23 -20.30
CA SER A 204 -0.45 6.49 -20.52
C SER A 204 -1.40 7.68 -20.75
N GLY A 205 -2.53 7.45 -21.44
CA GLY A 205 -3.54 8.50 -21.66
C GLY A 205 -4.30 8.91 -20.39
N GLN A 206 -4.41 8.04 -19.38
CA GLN A 206 -5.15 8.32 -18.14
C GLN A 206 -4.24 8.80 -17.00
N THR A 207 -3.03 8.27 -16.92
CA THR A 207 -2.14 8.47 -15.76
C THR A 207 -0.85 9.22 -16.10
N GLY A 208 -0.54 9.39 -17.39
CA GLY A 208 0.76 9.90 -17.84
C GLY A 208 1.91 8.90 -17.73
N PHE A 209 1.69 7.72 -17.14
CA PHE A 209 2.72 6.69 -17.01
C PHE A 209 2.69 5.71 -18.18
N ILE A 210 3.88 5.41 -18.74
CA ILE A 210 4.05 4.47 -19.83
C ILE A 210 4.36 3.09 -19.25
N PRO A 211 3.46 2.09 -19.39
CA PRO A 211 3.73 0.75 -18.89
C PRO A 211 4.80 0.06 -19.75
N VAL A 212 5.82 -0.46 -19.10
CA VAL A 212 6.95 -1.14 -19.74
C VAL A 212 7.26 -2.44 -19.00
N TYR A 213 7.65 -3.48 -19.72
CA TYR A 213 8.14 -4.71 -19.12
C TYR A 213 9.48 -4.48 -18.43
N GLY A 214 9.57 -4.88 -17.17
CA GLY A 214 10.80 -4.89 -16.38
C GLY A 214 10.99 -6.25 -15.70
N GLU A 215 12.04 -6.99 -16.08
CA GLU A 215 12.37 -8.28 -15.47
C GLU A 215 12.59 -8.16 -13.96
N HIS A 216 13.16 -7.04 -13.49
CA HIS A 216 13.39 -6.77 -12.07
C HIS A 216 12.10 -6.74 -11.25
N MET A 217 10.96 -6.37 -11.83
CA MET A 217 9.66 -6.38 -11.13
C MET A 217 9.18 -7.79 -10.72
N ARG A 218 9.83 -8.83 -11.23
CA ARG A 218 9.58 -10.24 -10.89
C ARG A 218 10.55 -10.75 -9.82
N ASN A 219 11.51 -9.94 -9.42
CA ASN A 219 12.58 -10.30 -8.49
C ASN A 219 12.40 -9.55 -7.16
N SER A 220 12.78 -10.21 -6.07
CA SER A 220 12.69 -9.62 -4.71
C SER A 220 13.66 -8.45 -4.48
N GLU A 221 14.63 -8.23 -5.37
CA GLU A 221 15.58 -7.12 -5.30
C GLU A 221 14.91 -5.75 -5.34
N VAL A 222 13.72 -5.64 -5.98
CA VAL A 222 12.89 -4.41 -5.91
C VAL A 222 12.58 -4.01 -4.47
N CYS A 223 12.43 -5.00 -3.58
CA CYS A 223 12.13 -4.76 -2.17
C CYS A 223 13.39 -4.49 -1.32
N ALA A 224 14.59 -4.83 -1.83
CA ALA A 224 15.83 -4.84 -1.06
C ALA A 224 16.29 -3.46 -0.59
N SER A 225 15.85 -2.38 -1.26
CA SER A 225 16.21 -1.00 -0.86
C SER A 225 15.64 -0.61 0.51
N CYS A 226 14.51 -1.22 0.93
CA CYS A 226 13.86 -0.96 2.21
C CYS A 226 13.95 -2.13 3.19
N HIS A 227 14.23 -3.37 2.72
CA HIS A 227 14.23 -4.60 3.53
C HIS A 227 15.53 -5.38 3.49
#